data_05bd0a59088455b876ca19d1a63c5120
#
_entry.id   05bd0a59088455b876ca19d1a63c5120
#
_cell.length_a   1.000
_cell.length_b   1.000
_cell.length_c   1.000
_cell.angle_alpha   90.00
_cell.angle_beta   90.00
_cell.angle_gamma   90.00
#
_symmetry.space_group_name_H-M   'P 1'
#
loop_
_entity.id
_entity.type
_entity.pdbx_description
1 polymer ?
#
loop_
_entity_poly.entity_id
_entity_poly.type
_entity_poly.pdbx_seq_one_letter_code
_entity_poly.pdbx_strand_id
1 'polypeptide(L)'
;MNEDEFEQRLVHFQEVCRNEGLKLTYQRMVIFEEVAKSRDHPDADTVFRGVRGRVPTVSLDTVYRTLWMLNAMGLITTVGPPREKVRFDADTSPHHHFVCSRCG
;
A
#
# COMPACT_ATOMS: atom_id res chain seq x y z
N MET A 1 -2.38 -13.38 -3.40
CA MET A 1 -1.21 -12.91 -4.15
C MET A 1 -0.08 -13.93 -4.01
N ASN A 2 0.48 -14.38 -5.11
CA ASN A 2 1.60 -15.31 -5.05
C ASN A 2 2.93 -14.55 -4.92
N GLU A 3 4.02 -15.28 -4.73
CA GLU A 3 5.33 -14.68 -4.53
C GLU A 3 5.79 -13.82 -5.70
N ASP A 4 5.53 -14.29 -6.92
CA ASP A 4 5.94 -13.54 -8.11
C ASP A 4 5.23 -12.21 -8.22
N GLU A 5 3.94 -12.20 -7.95
CA GLU A 5 3.16 -10.96 -7.94
C GLU A 5 3.65 -10.01 -6.85
N PHE A 6 3.95 -10.54 -5.67
CA PHE A 6 4.44 -9.76 -4.56
C PHE A 6 5.79 -9.12 -4.91
N GLU A 7 6.70 -9.89 -5.49
CA GLU A 7 8.00 -9.36 -5.91
C GLU A 7 7.86 -8.28 -6.98
N GLN A 8 6.97 -8.49 -7.95
CA GLN A 8 6.71 -7.51 -8.98
C GLN A 8 6.20 -6.21 -8.41
N ARG A 9 5.34 -6.29 -7.41
CA ARG A 9 4.82 -5.08 -6.75
C ARG A 9 5.90 -4.37 -5.96
N LEU A 10 6.79 -5.11 -5.31
CA LEU A 10 7.92 -4.50 -4.60
C LEU A 10 8.86 -3.79 -5.56
N VAL A 11 9.17 -4.41 -6.70
CA VAL A 11 10.02 -3.77 -7.71
C VAL A 11 9.37 -2.50 -8.23
N HIS A 12 8.08 -2.56 -8.52
CA HIS A 12 7.34 -1.39 -8.98
C HIS A 12 7.36 -0.27 -7.92
N PHE A 13 7.16 -0.63 -6.66
CA PHE A 13 7.23 0.31 -5.56
C PHE A 13 8.59 1.00 -5.51
N GLN A 14 9.68 0.23 -5.63
CA GLN A 14 11.03 0.77 -5.61
C GLN A 14 11.28 1.72 -6.80
N GLU A 15 10.78 1.36 -7.97
CA GLU A 15 10.94 2.19 -9.16
C GLU A 15 10.19 3.51 -9.04
N VAL A 16 8.96 3.47 -8.54
CA VAL A 16 8.16 4.68 -8.34
C VAL A 16 8.82 5.59 -7.35
N CYS A 17 9.32 5.05 -6.23
CA CYS A 17 10.02 5.84 -5.23
C CYS A 17 11.25 6.52 -5.84
N ARG A 18 12.02 5.78 -6.64
CA ARG A 18 13.20 6.34 -7.28
C ARG A 18 12.84 7.45 -8.24
N ASN A 19 11.81 7.25 -9.06
CA ASN A 19 11.39 8.22 -10.06
C ASN A 19 10.84 9.50 -9.43
N GLU A 20 10.20 9.37 -8.27
CA GLU A 20 9.64 10.51 -7.55
C GLU A 20 10.67 11.18 -6.64
N GLY A 21 11.88 10.67 -6.60
CA GLY A 21 12.92 11.19 -5.73
C GLY A 21 12.69 10.94 -4.26
N LEU A 22 11.86 9.96 -3.93
CA LEU A 22 11.57 9.62 -2.55
C LEU A 22 12.55 8.59 -2.03
N LYS A 23 12.99 8.79 -0.80
CA LYS A 23 13.87 7.84 -0.15
C LYS A 23 13.10 6.57 0.22
N LEU A 24 13.63 5.43 -0.22
CA LEU A 24 13.07 4.15 0.17
C LEU A 24 13.61 3.80 1.56
N THR A 25 12.76 3.90 2.57
CA THR A 25 13.12 3.54 3.94
C THR A 25 12.60 2.15 4.27
N TYR A 26 13.21 1.51 5.27
CA TYR A 26 12.75 0.21 5.74
C TYR A 26 11.29 0.27 6.21
N GLN A 27 10.95 1.32 6.97
CA GLN A 27 9.56 1.48 7.44
C GLN A 27 8.57 1.55 6.30
N ARG A 28 8.87 2.33 5.27
CA ARG A 28 7.98 2.46 4.11
C ARG A 28 7.80 1.15 3.39
N MET A 29 8.89 0.41 3.25
CA MET A 29 8.84 -0.90 2.60
C MET A 29 7.99 -1.88 3.41
N VAL A 30 8.15 -1.92 4.72
CA VAL A 30 7.40 -2.81 5.59
C VAL A 30 5.91 -2.47 5.53
N ILE A 31 5.57 -1.18 5.55
CA ILE A 31 4.17 -0.76 5.46
C ILE A 31 3.55 -1.22 4.15
N PHE A 32 4.25 -1.00 3.03
CA PHE A 32 3.76 -1.46 1.74
C PHE A 32 3.60 -2.99 1.72
N GLU A 33 4.57 -3.72 2.27
CA GLU A 33 4.50 -5.18 2.31
C GLU A 33 3.29 -5.68 3.10
N GLU A 34 2.96 -5.01 4.21
CA GLU A 34 1.80 -5.42 5.01
C GLU A 34 0.49 -5.28 4.22
N VAL A 35 0.35 -4.22 3.44
CA VAL A 35 -0.81 -4.07 2.57
C VAL A 35 -0.79 -5.11 1.46
N ALA A 36 0.36 -5.33 0.85
CA ALA A 36 0.49 -6.23 -0.30
C ALA A 36 0.23 -7.69 0.06
N LYS A 37 0.59 -8.08 1.29
CA LYS A 37 0.38 -9.46 1.75
C LYS A 37 -1.05 -9.75 2.15
N SER A 38 -1.81 -8.73 2.50
CA SER A 38 -3.15 -8.93 3.03
C SER A 38 -4.13 -9.24 1.91
N ARG A 39 -5.02 -10.18 2.17
CA ARG A 39 -6.10 -10.53 1.25
C ARG A 39 -7.41 -9.82 1.61
N ASP A 40 -7.44 -9.21 2.78
CA ASP A 40 -8.67 -8.70 3.37
C ASP A 40 -8.79 -7.18 3.34
N HIS A 41 -8.02 -6.51 2.50
CA HIS A 41 -8.03 -5.05 2.41
C HIS A 41 -7.90 -4.42 3.80
N PRO A 42 -6.70 -4.43 4.40
CA PRO A 42 -6.53 -4.00 5.78
C PRO A 42 -6.78 -2.50 5.95
N ASP A 43 -7.31 -2.12 7.11
CA ASP A 43 -7.35 -0.71 7.49
C ASP A 43 -6.02 -0.31 8.14
N ALA A 44 -5.88 0.97 8.47
CA ALA A 44 -4.63 1.49 9.02
C ALA A 44 -4.26 0.83 10.34
N ASP A 45 -5.24 0.55 11.20
CA ASP A 45 -4.99 -0.11 12.49
C ASP A 45 -4.42 -1.50 12.30
N THR A 46 -4.96 -2.25 11.36
CA THR A 46 -4.49 -3.60 11.06
C THR A 46 -3.08 -3.57 10.50
N VAL A 47 -2.81 -2.64 9.57
CA VAL A 47 -1.46 -2.46 9.03
C VAL A 47 -0.49 -2.10 10.15
N PHE A 48 -0.89 -1.17 11.02
CA PHE A 48 -0.06 -0.74 12.14
C PHE A 48 0.34 -1.93 13.02
N ARG A 49 -0.63 -2.78 13.39
CA ARG A 49 -0.34 -3.94 14.22
C ARG A 49 0.65 -4.91 13.56
N GLY A 50 0.50 -5.11 12.25
CA GLY A 50 1.42 -5.97 11.51
C GLY A 50 2.82 -5.36 11.41
N VAL A 51 2.90 -4.06 11.15
CA VAL A 51 4.19 -3.37 11.02
C VAL A 51 4.93 -3.37 12.36
N ARG A 52 4.22 -3.20 13.48
CA ARG A 52 4.85 -3.20 14.80
C ARG A 52 5.62 -4.46 15.11
N GLY A 53 5.24 -5.58 14.53
CA GLY A 53 5.98 -6.81 14.72
C GLY A 53 7.39 -6.77 14.19
N ARG A 54 7.63 -5.92 13.18
CA ARG A 54 8.94 -5.77 12.55
C ARG A 54 9.61 -4.44 12.89
N VAL A 55 8.83 -3.41 13.18
CA VAL A 55 9.31 -2.06 13.50
C VAL A 55 8.62 -1.62 14.79
N PRO A 56 9.13 -2.06 15.95
CA PRO A 56 8.44 -1.81 17.23
C PRO A 56 8.27 -0.34 17.58
N THR A 57 9.09 0.54 17.00
CA THR A 57 9.05 1.97 17.29
C THR A 57 8.13 2.76 16.38
N VAL A 58 7.47 2.08 15.41
CA VAL A 58 6.59 2.78 14.48
C VAL A 58 5.36 3.33 15.23
N SER A 59 4.90 4.52 14.83
CA SER A 59 3.67 5.09 15.36
C SER A 59 2.51 4.89 14.39
N LEU A 60 1.30 4.93 14.91
CA LEU A 60 0.12 4.86 14.04
C LEU A 60 0.09 6.05 13.09
N ASP A 61 0.50 7.23 13.55
CA ASP A 61 0.56 8.41 12.70
C ASP A 61 1.50 8.21 11.52
N THR A 62 2.67 7.61 11.74
CA THR A 62 3.60 7.31 10.65
C THR A 62 2.99 6.35 9.64
N VAL A 63 2.33 5.30 10.13
CA VAL A 63 1.66 4.34 9.25
C VAL A 63 0.59 5.04 8.42
N TYR A 64 -0.23 5.84 9.07
CA TYR A 64 -1.32 6.54 8.41
C TYR A 64 -0.81 7.47 7.30
N ARG A 65 0.19 8.28 7.62
CA ARG A 65 0.76 9.20 6.64
C ARG A 65 1.41 8.47 5.47
N THR A 66 2.10 7.36 5.77
CA THR A 66 2.73 6.56 4.72
C THR A 66 1.69 5.95 3.79
N LEU A 67 0.60 5.41 4.35
CA LEU A 67 -0.47 4.84 3.54
C LEU A 67 -1.06 5.87 2.58
N TRP A 68 -1.33 7.09 3.05
CA TRP A 68 -1.86 8.12 2.18
C TRP A 68 -0.84 8.59 1.14
N MET A 69 0.44 8.61 1.50
CA MET A 69 1.49 8.90 0.53
C MET A 69 1.52 7.85 -0.58
N LEU A 70 1.46 6.57 -0.21
CA LEU A 70 1.46 5.49 -1.18
C LEU A 70 0.22 5.54 -2.07
N ASN A 71 -0.92 5.91 -1.50
CA ASN A 71 -2.14 6.09 -2.26
C ASN A 71 -2.01 7.23 -3.28
N ALA A 72 -1.42 8.35 -2.86
CA ALA A 72 -1.21 9.47 -3.76
C ALA A 72 -0.26 9.13 -4.90
N MET A 73 0.66 8.21 -4.67
CA MET A 73 1.61 7.75 -5.69
C MET A 73 1.04 6.67 -6.60
N GLY A 74 -0.18 6.23 -6.36
CA GLY A 74 -0.80 5.19 -7.16
C GLY A 74 -0.31 3.78 -6.85
N LEU A 75 0.39 3.60 -5.74
CA LEU A 75 0.93 2.31 -5.35
C LEU A 75 -0.07 1.45 -4.58
N ILE A 76 -1.01 2.08 -3.92
CA ILE A 76 -2.14 1.41 -3.29
C ILE A 76 -3.40 2.22 -3.56
N THR A 77 -4.56 1.57 -3.42
CA THR A 77 -5.85 2.23 -3.56
C THR A 77 -6.64 2.07 -2.29
N THR A 78 -7.68 2.90 -2.15
CA THR A 78 -8.60 2.79 -1.02
C THR A 78 -9.81 1.97 -1.45
N VAL A 79 -10.37 1.24 -0.48
CA VAL A 79 -11.51 0.36 -0.70
C VAL A 79 -12.54 0.60 0.39
N GLY A 80 -13.81 0.56 0.03
CA GLY A 80 -14.90 0.62 0.98
C GLY A 80 -15.75 1.87 0.86
N PRO A 81 -16.92 1.87 1.51
CA PRO A 81 -17.83 3.01 1.49
C PRO A 81 -17.23 4.24 2.19
N PRO A 82 -17.61 5.45 1.77
CA PRO A 82 -17.02 6.68 2.33
C PRO A 82 -17.21 6.87 3.82
N ARG A 83 -18.19 6.23 4.41
CA ARG A 83 -18.52 6.41 5.84
C ARG A 83 -17.96 5.34 6.76
N GLU A 84 -17.25 4.37 6.20
CA GLU A 84 -16.64 3.32 6.98
C GLU A 84 -15.14 3.53 7.08
N LYS A 85 -14.49 2.71 7.90
CA LYS A 85 -13.03 2.73 7.98
C LYS A 85 -12.44 2.50 6.60
N VAL A 86 -11.51 3.35 6.23
CA VAL A 86 -10.82 3.22 4.94
C VAL A 86 -9.95 1.97 4.98
N ARG A 87 -10.06 1.17 3.93
CA ARG A 87 -9.24 0.00 3.72
C ARG A 87 -8.34 0.23 2.53
N PHE A 88 -7.26 -0.51 2.46
CA PHE A 88 -6.24 -0.32 1.46
C PHE A 88 -5.97 -1.59 0.68
N ASP A 89 -5.59 -1.45 -0.59
CA ASP A 89 -5.31 -2.57 -1.46
C ASP A 89 -4.11 -2.23 -2.34
N ALA A 90 -3.13 -3.13 -2.38
CA ALA A 90 -1.97 -2.95 -3.25
C ALA A 90 -2.21 -3.42 -4.68
N ASP A 91 -3.37 -4.01 -4.95
CA ASP A 91 -3.70 -4.44 -6.31
C ASP A 91 -4.26 -3.27 -7.09
N THR A 92 -3.39 -2.61 -7.81
CA THR A 92 -3.75 -1.46 -8.65
C THR A 92 -3.80 -1.82 -10.14
N SER A 93 -3.82 -3.12 -10.44
CA SER A 93 -3.80 -3.54 -11.82
C SER A 93 -5.07 -3.11 -12.55
N PRO A 94 -4.96 -2.76 -13.84
CA PRO A 94 -6.07 -2.18 -14.60
C PRO A 94 -7.10 -3.20 -15.09
N HIS A 95 -7.09 -4.38 -14.59
CA HIS A 95 -7.99 -5.43 -15.07
C HIS A 95 -9.45 -5.17 -14.77
N HIS A 96 -9.70 -4.17 -14.07
CA HIS A 96 -11.06 -3.77 -13.78
C HIS A 96 -11.54 -2.76 -14.78
N HIS A 97 -11.33 -2.76 -14.92
CA HIS A 97 -11.60 -1.79 -15.13
C HIS A 97 -11.94 -1.17 -15.94
N PHE A 98 -11.76 -1.44 -16.16
CA PHE A 98 -11.93 -0.79 -16.54
C PHE A 98 -11.97 0.02 -16.72
N VAL A 99 -12.06 0.00 -17.02
CA VAL A 99 -12.00 0.76 -16.90
C VAL A 99 -11.66 1.50 -16.97
N CYS A 100 -11.63 1.66 -17.32
CA CYS A 100 -11.38 2.38 -17.18
C CYS A 100 -11.06 3.09 -17.36
N SER A 101 -11.06 3.17 -17.62
CA SER A 101 -10.89 3.88 -17.49
C SER A 101 -10.52 4.64 -17.67
N ARG A 102 -10.49 4.77 -18.07
CA ARG A 102 -10.31 5.41 -18.00
C ARG A 102 -10.14 5.78 -17.99
N CYS A 103 -10.28 5.47 -18.29
CA CYS A 103 -10.33 5.62 -17.94
C CYS A 103 -10.20 5.48 -17.75
N GLY A 104 -10.32 5.28 -18.18
CA GLY A 104 -10.37 5.14 -17.68
C GLY A 104 -10.33 4.93 -17.65
#